data_00c1fa412fa84d4fe29b69d826a03654
#
_entry.id   00c1fa412fa84d4fe29b69d826a03654
#
_cell.length_a   1.000
_cell.length_b   1.000
_cell.length_c   1.000
_cell.angle_alpha   90.00
_cell.angle_beta   90.00
_cell.angle_gamma   90.00
#
_symmetry.space_group_name_H-M   'P 1'
#
loop_
_entity.id
_entity.type
_entity.pdbx_description
1 polymer ?
#
loop_
_entity_poly.entity_id
_entity_poly.type
_entity_poly.pdbx_seq_one_letter_code
_entity_poly.pdbx_strand_id
1 'polypeptide(L)'
;MTKNEPLSQGQTTQARGQTQQPRRGMSTRVRGSMRALVSDARAAFAVPAVWLGLFGSVLIVVGSFTPASLPPDSELPYFIGLGLLQTGVGRAVAAAAVLLGMASLLLAWVAMRPGRHGVRGGVPRATWWLWSLPMLVAPPLFSRDAYSYAAQGLLVSRGMDPYSTGPISVPGPFADQVDPMWLFTSAPYGPLALRTQQLVVELSFDNAYFAAVAMRVPAFMSMALIASLLPRMTERVGVSVEPARWIGIANPLILIHLVGGAHNDAMAIALIVAAMLLAFDGRFWISSLTIAAAAGYKQTALLAMVALAGYLARRAVVARRIHEISGGTPSCEERTAIEADRHEPTGPVRGAPHDPGAPGMVEYIRVAAAVGTASIGLFALITFVCGLGWGWVESLSVPLMARSILSPSTVVGSVGQIIMLGLGSSAETAQIPLDTARACGMAIMAIGLIWTTLWLAPRRPTLSVVAAFVIFVACGSVVHAWYMIPVFVLLGLVPFSERTYTVAMWVIAVLGVYAAFDSALGNGSITIAVTLVAALVLRMRARGVLPLPANLRARLAGQHRHAHIEQNQKVG
;
A
#
# COMPACT_ATOMS: atom_id res chain seq x y z
N MET A 1 -50.30 81.39 0.77
CA MET A 1 -51.32 80.38 0.49
C MET A 1 -50.54 79.09 0.23
N THR A 2 -50.39 78.29 1.27
CA THR A 2 -51.01 76.97 1.53
C THR A 2 -50.86 75.96 0.36
N LYS A 3 -50.09 74.91 0.45
CA LYS A 3 -50.48 73.62 1.10
C LYS A 3 -49.41 72.54 0.96
N ASN A 4 -49.07 71.98 2.09
CA ASN A 4 -48.96 70.56 2.41
C ASN A 4 -48.13 69.59 1.56
N GLU A 5 -47.06 69.06 2.22
CA GLU A 5 -46.47 67.75 2.07
C GLU A 5 -47.45 66.62 2.35
N PRO A 6 -47.14 65.41 1.90
CA PRO A 6 -46.98 64.34 2.88
C PRO A 6 -45.74 63.41 2.69
N LEU A 7 -45.11 63.16 3.79
CA LEU A 7 -44.32 62.03 4.33
C LEU A 7 -44.08 60.82 3.44
N SER A 8 -42.82 60.59 3.14
CA SER A 8 -42.30 59.34 2.60
C SER A 8 -42.06 58.30 3.72
N GLN A 9 -42.61 57.08 3.55
CA GLN A 9 -42.46 55.93 4.41
C GLN A 9 -41.04 55.38 4.33
N GLY A 10 -40.49 55.03 5.51
CA GLY A 10 -39.17 54.45 5.68
C GLY A 10 -39.03 53.06 5.10
N GLN A 11 -37.96 52.86 4.34
CA GLN A 11 -37.44 51.54 4.00
C GLN A 11 -36.64 50.98 5.18
N THR A 12 -37.21 50.02 5.88
CA THR A 12 -36.51 49.19 6.86
C THR A 12 -35.58 48.23 6.14
N THR A 13 -34.29 48.50 6.20
CA THR A 13 -33.22 47.61 5.78
C THR A 13 -33.19 46.42 6.72
N GLN A 14 -33.72 45.26 6.29
CA GLN A 14 -33.51 43.97 6.98
C GLN A 14 -32.04 43.58 6.81
N ALA A 15 -31.25 43.76 7.86
CA ALA A 15 -29.95 43.15 8.04
C ALA A 15 -30.14 41.62 8.13
N ARG A 16 -29.78 40.88 7.08
CA ARG A 16 -29.65 39.44 7.09
C ARG A 16 -28.59 39.07 8.12
N GLY A 17 -29.00 38.62 9.26
CA GLY A 17 -28.14 37.98 10.27
C GLY A 17 -27.47 36.76 9.66
N GLN A 18 -26.18 36.86 9.35
CA GLN A 18 -25.33 35.72 9.16
C GLN A 18 -25.26 34.97 10.51
N THR A 19 -25.97 33.87 10.64
CA THR A 19 -25.83 32.95 11.73
C THR A 19 -24.43 32.36 11.67
N GLN A 20 -23.50 32.93 12.44
CA GLN A 20 -22.21 32.33 12.74
C GLN A 20 -22.47 30.98 13.42
N GLN A 21 -22.23 29.88 12.70
CA GLN A 21 -22.18 28.57 13.31
C GLN A 21 -21.14 28.60 14.43
N PRO A 22 -21.47 28.23 15.65
CA PRO A 22 -20.52 28.24 16.74
C PRO A 22 -19.35 27.32 16.39
N ARG A 23 -18.12 27.84 16.43
CA ARG A 23 -16.88 27.07 16.30
C ARG A 23 -16.94 25.99 17.37
N ARG A 24 -17.23 24.74 16.98
CA ARG A 24 -17.20 23.57 17.86
C ARG A 24 -15.81 23.51 18.49
N GLY A 25 -15.74 23.65 19.80
CA GLY A 25 -14.49 23.60 20.55
C GLY A 25 -13.73 22.30 20.31
N MET A 26 -12.40 22.31 20.48
CA MET A 26 -11.53 21.14 20.25
C MET A 26 -11.99 19.89 21.02
N SER A 27 -12.52 20.07 22.23
CA SER A 27 -13.08 18.98 23.06
C SER A 27 -14.31 18.28 22.43
N THR A 28 -15.18 19.04 21.74
CA THR A 28 -16.36 18.46 21.08
C THR A 28 -16.00 17.69 19.82
N ARG A 29 -14.94 18.11 19.09
CA ARG A 29 -14.40 17.37 17.94
C ARG A 29 -13.77 16.06 18.36
N VAL A 30 -12.94 16.06 19.42
CA VAL A 30 -12.29 14.85 19.95
C VAL A 30 -13.33 13.84 20.44
N ARG A 31 -14.34 14.29 21.22
CA ARG A 31 -15.45 13.42 21.67
C ARG A 31 -16.26 12.84 20.49
N GLY A 32 -16.49 13.63 19.44
CA GLY A 32 -17.15 13.16 18.22
C GLY A 32 -16.36 12.07 17.52
N SER A 33 -15.04 12.25 17.36
CA SER A 33 -14.14 11.27 16.74
C SER A 33 -14.06 9.98 17.55
N MET A 34 -13.99 10.05 18.89
CA MET A 34 -13.94 8.87 19.74
C MET A 34 -15.26 8.08 19.69
N ARG A 35 -16.42 8.75 19.67
CA ARG A 35 -17.72 8.09 19.49
C ARG A 35 -17.81 7.38 18.13
N ALA A 36 -17.30 7.99 17.07
CA ALA A 36 -17.26 7.37 15.74
C ALA A 36 -16.37 6.12 15.74
N LEU A 37 -15.17 6.16 16.34
CA LEU A 37 -14.29 5.00 16.47
C LEU A 37 -14.95 3.85 17.24
N VAL A 38 -15.62 4.14 18.36
CA VAL A 38 -16.34 3.12 19.14
C VAL A 38 -17.51 2.53 18.35
N SER A 39 -18.25 3.37 17.61
CA SER A 39 -19.34 2.92 16.74
C SER A 39 -18.84 2.00 15.64
N ASP A 40 -17.75 2.39 14.96
CA ASP A 40 -17.12 1.61 13.89
C ASP A 40 -16.58 0.27 14.44
N ALA A 41 -15.99 0.27 15.64
CA ALA A 41 -15.52 -0.95 16.30
C ALA A 41 -16.69 -1.90 16.62
N ARG A 42 -17.79 -1.38 17.20
CA ARG A 42 -18.99 -2.18 17.48
C ARG A 42 -19.57 -2.80 16.21
N ALA A 43 -19.65 -2.02 15.13
CA ALA A 43 -20.12 -2.53 13.84
C ALA A 43 -19.18 -3.64 13.29
N ALA A 44 -17.87 -3.50 13.48
CA ALA A 44 -16.90 -4.49 13.07
C ALA A 44 -17.03 -5.80 13.88
N PHE A 45 -17.17 -5.71 15.19
CA PHE A 45 -17.32 -6.87 16.06
C PHE A 45 -18.63 -7.65 15.84
N ALA A 46 -19.63 -7.06 15.18
CA ALA A 46 -20.82 -7.78 14.73
C ALA A 46 -20.55 -8.74 13.55
N VAL A 47 -19.39 -8.66 12.92
CA VAL A 47 -19.01 -9.48 11.76
C VAL A 47 -18.09 -10.63 12.21
N PRO A 48 -18.49 -11.91 12.12
CA PRO A 48 -17.67 -13.06 12.58
C PRO A 48 -16.29 -13.13 11.92
N ALA A 49 -16.18 -12.73 10.65
CA ALA A 49 -14.90 -12.70 9.93
C ALA A 49 -13.89 -11.73 10.59
N VAL A 50 -14.33 -10.66 11.25
CA VAL A 50 -13.43 -9.74 11.97
C VAL A 50 -12.76 -10.44 13.14
N TRP A 51 -13.51 -11.26 13.89
CA TRP A 51 -12.97 -12.07 14.99
C TRP A 51 -11.97 -13.12 14.50
N LEU A 52 -12.28 -13.81 13.39
CA LEU A 52 -11.37 -14.78 12.78
C LEU A 52 -10.05 -14.13 12.36
N GLY A 53 -10.11 -12.94 11.77
CA GLY A 53 -8.90 -12.21 11.39
C GLY A 53 -8.13 -11.67 12.58
N LEU A 54 -8.81 -11.19 13.63
CA LEU A 54 -8.17 -10.77 14.88
C LEU A 54 -7.47 -11.96 15.56
N PHE A 55 -8.12 -13.12 15.63
CA PHE A 55 -7.51 -14.35 16.09
C PHE A 55 -6.26 -14.72 15.27
N GLY A 56 -6.36 -14.61 13.93
CA GLY A 56 -5.23 -14.81 13.03
C GLY A 56 -4.06 -13.88 13.33
N SER A 57 -4.35 -12.59 13.56
CA SER A 57 -3.32 -11.60 13.93
C SER A 57 -2.64 -11.94 15.25
N VAL A 58 -3.40 -12.36 16.26
CA VAL A 58 -2.84 -12.78 17.55
C VAL A 58 -1.94 -14.01 17.40
N LEU A 59 -2.36 -15.01 16.62
CA LEU A 59 -1.53 -16.20 16.36
C LEU A 59 -0.21 -15.84 15.68
N ILE A 60 -0.23 -14.95 14.68
CA ILE A 60 0.98 -14.45 14.02
C ILE A 60 1.90 -13.79 15.04
N VAL A 61 1.36 -12.94 15.90
CA VAL A 61 2.13 -12.22 16.91
C VAL A 61 2.75 -13.20 17.91
N VAL A 62 1.99 -14.14 18.46
CA VAL A 62 2.52 -15.15 19.39
C VAL A 62 3.62 -15.98 18.71
N GLY A 63 3.39 -16.41 17.47
CA GLY A 63 4.37 -17.18 16.71
C GLY A 63 5.62 -16.39 16.29
N SER A 64 5.62 -15.06 16.42
CA SER A 64 6.78 -14.23 16.09
C SER A 64 7.82 -14.10 17.22
N PHE A 65 7.48 -14.51 18.45
CA PHE A 65 8.43 -14.47 19.58
C PHE A 65 9.46 -15.63 19.51
N THR A 66 10.18 -15.71 18.41
CA THR A 66 11.20 -16.71 18.11
C THR A 66 12.50 -16.02 17.63
N PRO A 67 13.64 -16.74 17.59
CA PRO A 67 14.89 -16.20 17.06
C PRO A 67 14.81 -15.75 15.58
N ALA A 68 13.78 -16.14 14.83
CA ALA A 68 13.56 -15.66 13.46
C ALA A 68 13.23 -14.17 13.39
N SER A 69 12.52 -13.65 14.40
CA SER A 69 12.05 -12.25 14.44
C SER A 69 12.69 -11.44 15.57
N LEU A 70 13.26 -12.09 16.58
CA LEU A 70 13.92 -11.47 17.73
C LEU A 70 15.45 -11.52 17.58
N PRO A 71 16.17 -10.64 18.27
CA PRO A 71 17.62 -10.78 18.47
C PRO A 71 17.96 -12.13 19.10
N PRO A 72 19.11 -12.74 18.75
CA PRO A 72 19.50 -14.06 19.26
C PRO A 72 19.47 -14.19 20.79
N ASP A 73 19.91 -13.13 21.50
CA ASP A 73 20.04 -13.09 22.96
C ASP A 73 18.89 -12.38 23.66
N SER A 74 17.72 -12.29 23.02
CA SER A 74 16.57 -11.58 23.59
C SER A 74 15.98 -12.35 24.77
N GLU A 75 15.96 -11.74 25.95
CA GLU A 75 15.31 -12.27 27.16
C GLU A 75 13.79 -12.04 27.16
N LEU A 76 13.28 -11.23 26.23
CA LEU A 76 11.86 -10.84 26.16
C LEU A 76 10.90 -12.04 26.16
N PRO A 77 11.12 -13.12 25.39
CA PRO A 77 10.22 -14.29 25.41
C PRO A 77 10.13 -14.95 26.80
N TYR A 78 11.21 -15.00 27.54
CA TYR A 78 11.23 -15.57 28.89
C TYR A 78 10.47 -14.67 29.86
N PHE A 79 10.68 -13.35 29.76
CA PHE A 79 9.99 -12.36 30.60
C PHE A 79 8.46 -12.40 30.43
N ILE A 80 7.96 -12.60 29.20
CA ILE A 80 6.51 -12.65 28.91
C ILE A 80 5.94 -14.07 28.97
N GLY A 81 6.68 -15.06 29.46
CA GLY A 81 6.22 -16.47 29.60
C GLY A 81 6.20 -17.27 28.29
N LEU A 82 6.83 -16.78 27.24
CA LEU A 82 6.92 -17.45 25.92
C LEU A 82 8.27 -18.09 25.65
N GLY A 83 9.12 -18.30 26.68
CA GLY A 83 10.45 -18.90 26.56
C GLY A 83 10.46 -20.29 25.89
N LEU A 84 9.38 -21.05 26.02
CA LEU A 84 9.22 -22.33 25.32
C LEU A 84 9.39 -22.20 23.80
N LEU A 85 8.99 -21.07 23.20
CA LEU A 85 9.09 -20.83 21.75
C LEU A 85 10.54 -20.69 21.26
N GLN A 86 11.52 -20.59 22.17
CA GLN A 86 12.95 -20.60 21.86
C GLN A 86 13.51 -22.02 21.65
N THR A 87 12.80 -23.07 22.11
CA THR A 87 13.19 -24.48 21.97
C THR A 87 12.88 -25.01 20.56
N GLY A 88 13.45 -26.16 20.20
CA GLY A 88 13.19 -26.80 18.91
C GLY A 88 11.71 -27.12 18.69
N VAL A 89 11.02 -27.69 19.69
CA VAL A 89 9.59 -27.98 19.63
C VAL A 89 8.78 -26.69 19.63
N GLY A 90 9.13 -25.74 20.47
CA GLY A 90 8.47 -24.44 20.54
C GLY A 90 8.54 -23.66 19.22
N ARG A 91 9.67 -23.71 18.50
CA ARG A 91 9.81 -23.11 17.16
C ARG A 91 8.85 -23.76 16.14
N ALA A 92 8.67 -25.08 16.20
CA ALA A 92 7.69 -25.75 15.33
C ALA A 92 6.25 -25.31 15.65
N VAL A 93 5.91 -25.15 16.94
CA VAL A 93 4.61 -24.62 17.37
C VAL A 93 4.43 -23.18 16.92
N ALA A 94 5.46 -22.34 17.05
CA ALA A 94 5.45 -20.96 16.58
C ALA A 94 5.26 -20.86 15.06
N ALA A 95 5.96 -21.68 14.27
CA ALA A 95 5.78 -21.77 12.83
C ALA A 95 4.34 -22.19 12.48
N ALA A 96 3.77 -23.18 13.15
CA ALA A 96 2.38 -23.58 12.97
C ALA A 96 1.42 -22.45 13.32
N ALA A 97 1.68 -21.67 14.40
CA ALA A 97 0.88 -20.52 14.77
C ALA A 97 0.90 -19.43 13.70
N VAL A 98 2.07 -19.10 13.12
CA VAL A 98 2.19 -18.13 12.00
C VAL A 98 1.40 -18.61 10.78
N LEU A 99 1.53 -19.88 10.39
CA LEU A 99 0.82 -20.46 9.24
C LEU A 99 -0.69 -20.47 9.44
N LEU A 100 -1.17 -20.94 10.61
CA LEU A 100 -2.59 -20.94 10.96
C LEU A 100 -3.14 -19.51 11.09
N GLY A 101 -2.35 -18.61 11.64
CA GLY A 101 -2.69 -17.20 11.76
C GLY A 101 -2.87 -16.53 10.40
N MET A 102 -1.94 -16.77 9.47
CA MET A 102 -2.05 -16.28 8.09
C MET A 102 -3.25 -16.88 7.36
N ALA A 103 -3.47 -18.19 7.50
CA ALA A 103 -4.63 -18.85 6.91
C ALA A 103 -5.95 -18.26 7.45
N SER A 104 -6.04 -18.02 8.76
CA SER A 104 -7.21 -17.40 9.40
C SER A 104 -7.45 -15.98 8.89
N LEU A 105 -6.39 -15.18 8.77
CA LEU A 105 -6.45 -13.81 8.29
C LEU A 105 -6.88 -13.74 6.81
N LEU A 106 -6.33 -14.62 5.96
CA LEU A 106 -6.72 -14.73 4.55
C LEU A 106 -8.17 -15.21 4.39
N LEU A 107 -8.60 -16.21 5.17
CA LEU A 107 -9.97 -16.70 5.14
C LEU A 107 -10.96 -15.61 5.58
N ALA A 108 -10.64 -14.88 6.65
CA ALA A 108 -11.43 -13.76 7.12
C ALA A 108 -11.57 -12.67 6.06
N TRP A 109 -10.47 -12.32 5.40
CA TRP A 109 -10.46 -11.34 4.32
C TRP A 109 -11.28 -11.80 3.10
N VAL A 110 -11.11 -13.04 2.65
CA VAL A 110 -11.89 -13.63 1.54
C VAL A 110 -13.37 -13.70 1.87
N ALA A 111 -13.75 -13.98 3.12
CA ALA A 111 -15.14 -14.00 3.55
C ALA A 111 -15.83 -12.63 3.44
N MET A 112 -15.07 -11.54 3.53
CA MET A 112 -15.56 -10.16 3.40
C MET A 112 -15.45 -9.61 1.97
N ARG A 113 -15.22 -10.46 0.95
CA ARG A 113 -15.18 -10.04 -0.45
C ARG A 113 -16.48 -9.35 -0.85
N PRO A 114 -16.44 -8.11 -1.41
CA PRO A 114 -17.62 -7.42 -1.91
C PRO A 114 -18.38 -8.23 -2.99
N GLY A 115 -19.70 -8.09 -3.04
CA GLY A 115 -20.54 -8.77 -4.03
C GLY A 115 -20.83 -10.26 -3.75
N ARG A 116 -20.31 -10.84 -2.67
CA ARG A 116 -20.62 -12.22 -2.27
C ARG A 116 -21.93 -12.28 -1.49
N HIS A 117 -22.81 -13.23 -1.82
CA HIS A 117 -24.08 -13.45 -1.10
C HIS A 117 -23.81 -13.68 0.40
N GLY A 118 -24.42 -12.88 1.26
CA GLY A 118 -24.39 -13.03 2.72
C GLY A 118 -23.66 -11.94 3.51
N VAL A 119 -22.79 -11.14 2.92
CA VAL A 119 -22.16 -10.00 3.60
C VAL A 119 -22.85 -8.70 3.18
N ARG A 120 -23.98 -8.37 3.85
CA ARG A 120 -24.58 -7.04 3.73
C ARG A 120 -23.65 -6.05 4.42
N GLY A 121 -22.98 -5.16 3.65
CA GLY A 121 -22.22 -4.04 4.19
C GLY A 121 -20.71 -4.00 3.91
N GLY A 122 -20.13 -4.99 3.21
CA GLY A 122 -18.70 -4.97 2.85
C GLY A 122 -17.75 -5.04 4.06
N VAL A 123 -16.52 -4.52 3.91
CA VAL A 123 -15.51 -4.51 4.98
C VAL A 123 -15.79 -3.38 5.97
N PRO A 124 -16.02 -3.68 7.27
CA PRO A 124 -16.19 -2.64 8.29
C PRO A 124 -14.96 -1.72 8.38
N ARG A 125 -15.20 -0.42 8.64
CA ARG A 125 -14.12 0.59 8.69
C ARG A 125 -13.05 0.29 9.73
N ALA A 126 -13.44 -0.34 10.84
CA ALA A 126 -12.53 -0.64 11.94
C ALA A 126 -11.67 -1.89 11.70
N THR A 127 -11.95 -2.72 10.69
CA THR A 127 -11.29 -4.01 10.48
C THR A 127 -9.76 -3.88 10.43
N TRP A 128 -9.25 -2.92 9.66
CA TRP A 128 -7.82 -2.77 9.45
C TRP A 128 -7.06 -2.47 10.75
N TRP A 129 -7.55 -1.55 11.57
CA TRP A 129 -6.85 -1.20 12.81
C TRP A 129 -7.06 -2.25 13.90
N LEU A 130 -8.23 -2.91 13.97
CA LEU A 130 -8.46 -4.04 14.89
C LEU A 130 -7.49 -5.19 14.61
N TRP A 131 -7.29 -5.54 13.35
CA TRP A 131 -6.33 -6.58 12.96
C TRP A 131 -4.88 -6.14 13.13
N SER A 132 -4.59 -4.84 13.08
CA SER A 132 -3.26 -4.29 13.27
C SER A 132 -2.86 -4.15 14.74
N LEU A 133 -3.83 -3.99 15.67
CA LEU A 133 -3.54 -3.73 17.09
C LEU A 133 -2.59 -4.76 17.72
N PRO A 134 -2.79 -6.09 17.57
CA PRO A 134 -1.85 -7.06 18.13
C PRO A 134 -0.44 -6.89 17.57
N MET A 135 -0.30 -6.49 16.30
CA MET A 135 0.99 -6.37 15.62
C MET A 135 1.83 -5.19 16.15
N LEU A 136 1.20 -4.17 16.79
CA LEU A 136 1.91 -2.98 17.28
C LEU A 136 2.94 -3.31 18.36
N VAL A 137 2.73 -4.37 19.13
CA VAL A 137 3.60 -4.78 20.25
C VAL A 137 4.47 -6.00 19.92
N ALA A 138 4.32 -6.56 18.71
CA ALA A 138 5.08 -7.73 18.27
C ALA A 138 6.56 -7.37 17.96
N PRO A 139 7.49 -8.33 17.91
CA PRO A 139 8.73 -8.16 17.16
C PRO A 139 8.46 -7.77 15.70
N PRO A 140 9.43 -7.20 14.95
CA PRO A 140 9.28 -6.99 13.51
C PRO A 140 8.85 -8.27 12.79
N LEU A 141 7.74 -8.19 12.03
CA LEU A 141 7.09 -9.36 11.42
C LEU A 141 7.49 -9.50 9.95
N PHE A 142 7.72 -10.72 9.50
CA PHE A 142 7.95 -11.12 8.10
C PHE A 142 9.13 -10.43 7.40
N SER A 143 9.90 -9.62 8.10
CA SER A 143 11.11 -8.95 7.62
C SER A 143 11.90 -8.42 8.80
N ARG A 144 13.23 -8.38 8.68
CA ARG A 144 14.12 -7.73 9.64
C ARG A 144 14.44 -6.28 9.25
N ASP A 145 13.77 -5.72 8.25
CA ASP A 145 14.04 -4.36 7.74
C ASP A 145 13.90 -3.28 8.82
N ALA A 146 12.97 -3.44 9.77
CA ALA A 146 12.81 -2.48 10.86
C ALA A 146 14.08 -2.35 11.73
N TYR A 147 14.86 -3.42 11.89
CA TYR A 147 16.17 -3.36 12.55
C TYR A 147 17.19 -2.61 11.68
N SER A 148 17.18 -2.83 10.37
CA SER A 148 18.01 -2.07 9.43
C SER A 148 17.68 -0.58 9.46
N TYR A 149 16.39 -0.22 9.54
CA TYR A 149 15.95 1.17 9.67
C TYR A 149 16.45 1.80 10.98
N ALA A 150 16.38 1.06 12.10
CA ALA A 150 16.92 1.54 13.37
C ALA A 150 18.44 1.77 13.30
N ALA A 151 19.20 0.84 12.71
CA ALA A 151 20.64 0.99 12.54
C ALA A 151 20.99 2.17 11.60
N GLN A 152 20.26 2.36 10.50
CA GLN A 152 20.44 3.50 9.59
C GLN A 152 20.09 4.83 10.28
N GLY A 153 19.04 4.86 11.09
CA GLY A 153 18.69 6.02 11.91
C GLY A 153 19.80 6.37 12.90
N LEU A 154 20.46 5.36 13.51
CA LEU A 154 21.61 5.57 14.39
C LEU A 154 22.83 6.12 13.63
N LEU A 155 23.12 5.61 12.41
CA LEU A 155 24.18 6.18 11.57
C LEU A 155 23.99 7.69 11.39
N VAL A 156 22.75 8.10 11.02
CA VAL A 156 22.43 9.51 10.82
C VAL A 156 22.54 10.30 12.13
N SER A 157 22.10 9.77 13.27
CA SER A 157 22.19 10.45 14.58
C SER A 157 23.64 10.64 15.03
N ARG A 158 24.55 9.75 14.58
CA ARG A 158 25.99 9.85 14.84
C ARG A 158 26.74 10.73 13.80
N GLY A 159 26.01 11.37 12.89
CA GLY A 159 26.58 12.23 11.86
C GLY A 159 27.34 11.47 10.76
N MET A 160 27.14 10.15 10.65
CA MET A 160 27.74 9.32 9.59
C MET A 160 26.89 9.40 8.33
N ASP A 161 27.54 9.27 7.18
CA ASP A 161 26.84 9.25 5.89
C ASP A 161 26.22 7.86 5.64
N PRO A 162 24.86 7.75 5.68
CA PRO A 162 24.17 6.47 5.53
C PRO A 162 24.21 5.95 4.08
N TYR A 163 24.63 6.77 3.12
CA TYR A 163 24.73 6.40 1.71
C TYR A 163 26.09 5.83 1.31
N SER A 164 27.12 6.06 2.14
CA SER A 164 28.46 5.51 1.91
C SER A 164 28.83 4.42 2.91
N THR A 165 28.11 4.33 4.04
CA THR A 165 28.42 3.38 5.12
C THR A 165 27.21 2.48 5.43
N GLY A 166 27.49 1.19 5.68
CA GLY A 166 26.48 0.23 6.16
C GLY A 166 26.35 0.19 7.68
N PRO A 167 25.32 -0.48 8.21
CA PRO A 167 25.06 -0.66 9.64
C PRO A 167 26.26 -1.22 10.44
N ILE A 168 27.14 -1.99 9.83
CA ILE A 168 28.37 -2.52 10.46
C ILE A 168 29.25 -1.42 11.05
N SER A 169 29.15 -0.18 10.54
CA SER A 169 29.93 0.96 11.02
C SER A 169 29.53 1.48 12.40
N VAL A 170 28.43 1.00 12.94
CA VAL A 170 27.95 1.26 14.32
C VAL A 170 27.82 -0.06 15.08
N PRO A 171 28.95 -0.74 15.38
CA PRO A 171 28.94 -2.05 16.03
C PRO A 171 28.21 -2.02 17.37
N GLY A 172 27.55 -3.14 17.72
CA GLY A 172 26.76 -3.30 18.94
C GLY A 172 25.28 -3.56 18.64
N PRO A 173 24.37 -3.36 19.62
CA PRO A 173 22.98 -3.86 19.57
C PRO A 173 22.17 -3.46 18.34
N PHE A 174 22.48 -2.34 17.69
CA PHE A 174 21.83 -1.92 16.46
C PHE A 174 22.30 -2.72 15.24
N ALA A 175 23.62 -2.91 15.08
CA ALA A 175 24.18 -3.67 13.97
C ALA A 175 23.89 -5.17 14.11
N ASP A 176 23.97 -5.72 15.32
CA ASP A 176 23.81 -7.14 15.62
C ASP A 176 22.42 -7.68 15.25
N GLN A 177 21.41 -6.79 15.16
CA GLN A 177 20.03 -7.15 14.84
C GLN A 177 19.73 -7.08 13.33
N VAL A 178 20.61 -6.45 12.54
CA VAL A 178 20.43 -6.28 11.10
C VAL A 178 20.59 -7.63 10.39
N ASP A 179 19.81 -7.84 9.33
CA ASP A 179 19.99 -8.99 8.46
C ASP A 179 21.39 -8.96 7.82
N PRO A 180 22.15 -10.07 7.82
CA PRO A 180 23.50 -10.11 7.26
C PRO A 180 23.59 -9.57 5.82
N MET A 181 22.54 -9.70 5.02
CA MET A 181 22.47 -9.16 3.66
C MET A 181 22.62 -7.62 3.64
N TRP A 182 22.08 -6.94 4.66
CA TRP A 182 22.03 -5.48 4.72
C TRP A 182 23.10 -4.86 5.64
N LEU A 183 23.85 -5.70 6.35
CA LEU A 183 24.82 -5.24 7.35
C LEU A 183 25.92 -4.35 6.75
N PHE A 184 26.38 -4.70 5.56
CA PHE A 184 27.48 -4.01 4.85
C PHE A 184 26.98 -3.05 3.75
N THR A 185 25.66 -2.92 3.57
CA THR A 185 25.09 -2.14 2.48
C THR A 185 24.65 -0.76 2.94
N SER A 186 24.87 0.24 2.08
CA SER A 186 24.36 1.60 2.26
C SER A 186 22.82 1.64 2.18
N ALA A 187 22.22 2.69 2.75
CA ALA A 187 20.77 2.84 2.80
C ALA A 187 20.16 3.12 1.40
N PRO A 188 19.19 2.31 0.94
CA PRO A 188 18.55 2.52 -0.37
C PRO A 188 17.33 3.45 -0.30
N TYR A 189 17.18 4.22 0.76
CA TYR A 189 15.99 5.03 1.04
C TYR A 189 16.24 6.51 0.78
N GLY A 190 15.15 7.26 0.55
CA GLY A 190 15.24 8.71 0.40
C GLY A 190 15.51 9.43 1.73
N PRO A 191 15.90 10.71 1.66
CA PRO A 191 16.39 11.46 2.82
C PRO A 191 15.33 11.69 3.91
N LEU A 192 14.04 11.76 3.57
CA LEU A 192 12.98 11.88 4.59
C LEU A 192 12.79 10.58 5.37
N ALA A 193 12.95 9.43 4.73
CA ALA A 193 12.91 8.15 5.45
C ALA A 193 14.02 8.09 6.51
N LEU A 194 15.24 8.44 6.14
CA LEU A 194 16.40 8.44 7.03
C LEU A 194 16.26 9.45 8.18
N ARG A 195 15.71 10.63 7.92
CA ARG A 195 15.42 11.60 9.00
C ARG A 195 14.30 11.12 9.93
N THR A 196 13.29 10.43 9.37
CA THR A 196 12.24 9.79 10.21
C THR A 196 12.84 8.67 11.07
N GLN A 197 13.71 7.85 10.50
CA GLN A 197 14.40 6.78 11.22
C GLN A 197 15.30 7.36 12.33
N GLN A 198 16.06 8.42 12.04
CA GLN A 198 16.85 9.16 13.04
C GLN A 198 15.97 9.62 14.20
N LEU A 199 14.86 10.31 13.90
CA LEU A 199 13.94 10.81 14.92
C LEU A 199 13.40 9.68 15.81
N VAL A 200 13.03 8.55 15.22
CA VAL A 200 12.53 7.39 15.98
C VAL A 200 13.62 6.82 16.89
N VAL A 201 14.86 6.74 16.43
CA VAL A 201 16.01 6.27 17.24
C VAL A 201 16.25 7.20 18.42
N GLU A 202 16.31 8.50 18.18
CA GLU A 202 16.51 9.52 19.25
C GLU A 202 15.40 9.46 20.30
N LEU A 203 14.14 9.27 19.87
CA LEU A 203 13.00 9.11 20.79
C LEU A 203 12.96 7.74 21.49
N SER A 204 13.76 6.77 21.05
CA SER A 204 13.84 5.42 21.61
C SER A 204 14.97 5.27 22.64
N PHE A 205 15.60 6.37 23.06
CA PHE A 205 16.64 6.40 24.09
C PHE A 205 17.79 5.42 23.81
N ASP A 206 18.23 5.33 22.55
CA ASP A 206 19.28 4.43 22.07
C ASP A 206 19.05 2.93 22.35
N ASN A 207 17.79 2.52 22.55
CA ASN A 207 17.41 1.12 22.66
C ASN A 207 17.09 0.55 21.27
N ALA A 208 17.93 -0.35 20.77
CA ALA A 208 17.85 -0.88 19.41
C ALA A 208 16.54 -1.64 19.14
N TYR A 209 16.08 -2.49 20.08
CA TYR A 209 14.83 -3.23 19.92
C TYR A 209 13.62 -2.29 19.97
N PHE A 210 13.61 -1.37 20.94
CA PHE A 210 12.52 -0.41 21.05
C PHE A 210 12.46 0.52 19.82
N ALA A 211 13.60 0.95 19.30
CA ALA A 211 13.67 1.72 18.05
C ALA A 211 13.06 0.96 16.87
N ALA A 212 13.42 -0.33 16.70
CA ALA A 212 12.87 -1.17 15.63
C ALA A 212 11.34 -1.33 15.75
N VAL A 213 10.82 -1.54 16.97
CA VAL A 213 9.37 -1.63 17.22
C VAL A 213 8.69 -0.29 16.99
N ALA A 214 9.30 0.83 17.42
CA ALA A 214 8.76 2.18 17.29
C ALA A 214 8.67 2.66 15.83
N MET A 215 9.40 2.04 14.88
CA MET A 215 9.20 2.29 13.43
C MET A 215 7.75 2.01 12.97
N ARG A 216 6.96 1.27 13.77
CA ARG A 216 5.53 1.08 13.51
C ARG A 216 4.69 2.33 13.71
N VAL A 217 5.15 3.29 14.49
CA VAL A 217 4.39 4.53 14.73
C VAL A 217 4.16 5.28 13.41
N PRO A 218 5.20 5.69 12.65
CA PRO A 218 4.99 6.31 11.35
C PRO A 218 4.27 5.40 10.35
N ALA A 219 4.50 4.08 10.37
CA ALA A 219 3.82 3.13 9.50
C ALA A 219 2.31 3.03 9.80
N PHE A 220 1.91 2.95 11.07
CA PHE A 220 0.51 2.91 11.49
C PHE A 220 -0.21 4.24 11.20
N MET A 221 0.45 5.38 11.43
CA MET A 221 -0.08 6.71 11.06
C MET A 221 -0.31 6.81 9.55
N SER A 222 0.61 6.27 8.75
CA SER A 222 0.47 6.21 7.29
C SER A 222 -0.70 5.35 6.87
N MET A 223 -0.89 4.20 7.52
CA MET A 223 -2.05 3.33 7.28
C MET A 223 -3.37 4.03 7.62
N ALA A 224 -3.42 4.78 8.73
CA ALA A 224 -4.57 5.60 9.08
C ALA A 224 -4.84 6.69 8.02
N LEU A 225 -3.79 7.29 7.48
CA LEU A 225 -3.89 8.27 6.41
C LEU A 225 -4.43 7.62 5.11
N ILE A 226 -3.90 6.46 4.69
CA ILE A 226 -4.43 5.69 3.55
C ILE A 226 -5.91 5.37 3.77
N ALA A 227 -6.29 4.85 4.95
CA ALA A 227 -7.67 4.51 5.28
C ALA A 227 -8.62 5.72 5.25
N SER A 228 -8.11 6.92 5.50
CA SER A 228 -8.88 8.17 5.43
C SER A 228 -8.98 8.76 4.02
N LEU A 229 -7.91 8.65 3.22
CA LEU A 229 -7.80 9.29 1.91
C LEU A 229 -8.35 8.43 0.78
N LEU A 230 -8.13 7.11 0.84
CA LEU A 230 -8.53 6.20 -0.22
C LEU A 230 -10.05 6.24 -0.51
N PRO A 231 -10.96 6.23 0.50
CA PRO A 231 -12.38 6.42 0.26
C PRO A 231 -12.73 7.76 -0.40
N ARG A 232 -12.06 8.84 -0.01
CA ARG A 232 -12.24 10.15 -0.64
C ARG A 232 -11.80 10.15 -2.10
N MET A 233 -10.70 9.45 -2.39
CA MET A 233 -10.23 9.32 -3.76
C MET A 233 -11.20 8.48 -4.61
N THR A 234 -11.81 7.41 -4.06
CA THR A 234 -12.84 6.64 -4.78
C THR A 234 -14.05 7.50 -5.17
N GLU A 235 -14.50 8.40 -4.28
CA GLU A 235 -15.55 9.37 -4.59
C GLU A 235 -15.16 10.29 -5.74
N ARG A 236 -13.88 10.76 -5.75
CA ARG A 236 -13.36 11.67 -6.78
C ARG A 236 -13.21 11.00 -8.14
N VAL A 237 -12.86 9.72 -8.20
CA VAL A 237 -12.72 8.99 -9.46
C VAL A 237 -14.01 8.26 -9.87
N GLY A 238 -15.08 8.37 -9.08
CA GLY A 238 -16.40 7.82 -9.43
C GLY A 238 -16.48 6.30 -9.32
N VAL A 239 -15.70 5.65 -8.44
CA VAL A 239 -15.74 4.20 -8.23
C VAL A 239 -16.26 3.83 -6.84
N SER A 240 -16.74 2.58 -6.70
CA SER A 240 -17.22 2.08 -5.41
C SER A 240 -16.09 2.02 -4.38
N VAL A 241 -16.38 2.41 -3.15
CA VAL A 241 -15.44 2.37 -2.02
C VAL A 241 -15.18 0.94 -1.50
N GLU A 242 -16.08 0.00 -1.74
CA GLU A 242 -16.01 -1.34 -1.18
C GLU A 242 -14.78 -2.14 -1.67
N PRO A 243 -14.46 -2.16 -2.99
CA PRO A 243 -13.22 -2.76 -3.45
C PRO A 243 -11.98 -2.13 -2.83
N ALA A 244 -11.95 -0.80 -2.70
CA ALA A 244 -10.82 -0.08 -2.11
C ALA A 244 -10.60 -0.45 -0.64
N ARG A 245 -11.66 -0.57 0.17
CA ARG A 245 -11.55 -1.05 1.55
C ARG A 245 -11.06 -2.48 1.63
N TRP A 246 -11.57 -3.34 0.76
CA TRP A 246 -11.24 -4.76 0.76
C TRP A 246 -9.81 -5.03 0.33
N ILE A 247 -9.37 -4.49 -0.83
CA ILE A 247 -8.06 -4.77 -1.40
C ILE A 247 -6.98 -3.79 -0.93
N GLY A 248 -7.34 -2.51 -0.72
CA GLY A 248 -6.39 -1.43 -0.43
C GLY A 248 -6.22 -1.09 1.04
N ILE A 249 -7.10 -1.56 1.94
CA ILE A 249 -7.05 -1.22 3.36
C ILE A 249 -7.01 -2.47 4.24
N ALA A 250 -7.94 -3.43 4.06
CA ALA A 250 -8.05 -4.62 4.91
C ALA A 250 -7.30 -5.84 4.36
N ASN A 251 -6.50 -5.68 3.32
CA ASN A 251 -5.70 -6.74 2.73
C ASN A 251 -4.65 -7.25 3.73
N PRO A 252 -4.59 -8.57 4.00
CA PRO A 252 -3.63 -9.17 4.93
C PRO A 252 -2.18 -8.79 4.64
N LEU A 253 -1.74 -8.76 3.37
CA LEU A 253 -0.36 -8.38 3.02
C LEU A 253 -0.04 -6.93 3.40
N ILE A 254 -1.01 -6.02 3.24
CA ILE A 254 -0.84 -4.62 3.64
C ILE A 254 -0.60 -4.55 5.15
N LEU A 255 -1.41 -5.25 5.94
CA LEU A 255 -1.33 -5.19 7.40
C LEU A 255 -0.04 -5.82 7.94
N ILE A 256 0.32 -7.02 7.47
CA ILE A 256 1.52 -7.71 7.96
C ILE A 256 2.82 -7.00 7.55
N HIS A 257 2.88 -6.43 6.36
CA HIS A 257 4.10 -5.75 5.90
C HIS A 257 4.15 -4.29 6.33
N LEU A 258 3.11 -3.48 6.06
CA LEU A 258 3.18 -2.06 6.41
C LEU A 258 3.16 -1.84 7.91
N VAL A 259 2.26 -2.52 8.65
CA VAL A 259 2.20 -2.35 10.11
C VAL A 259 3.12 -3.36 10.80
N GLY A 260 2.97 -4.65 10.55
CA GLY A 260 3.74 -5.71 11.20
C GLY A 260 5.25 -5.59 10.95
N GLY A 261 5.65 -5.41 9.70
CA GLY A 261 7.04 -5.22 9.25
C GLY A 261 7.55 -3.79 9.32
N ALA A 262 6.68 -2.82 9.63
CA ALA A 262 7.02 -1.38 9.72
C ALA A 262 7.67 -0.80 8.45
N HIS A 263 7.28 -1.29 7.24
CA HIS A 263 7.95 -0.87 6.02
C HIS A 263 7.70 0.62 5.69
N ASN A 264 8.76 1.32 5.31
CA ASN A 264 8.77 2.73 4.87
C ASN A 264 7.83 2.99 3.69
N ASP A 265 7.49 1.97 2.91
CA ASP A 265 6.50 2.00 1.84
C ASP A 265 5.16 2.59 2.28
N ALA A 266 4.77 2.40 3.54
CA ALA A 266 3.51 2.92 4.08
C ALA A 266 3.40 4.44 3.91
N MET A 267 4.47 5.18 4.26
CA MET A 267 4.49 6.64 4.15
C MET A 267 4.48 7.07 2.68
N ALA A 268 5.28 6.43 1.84
CA ALA A 268 5.31 6.72 0.41
C ALA A 268 3.92 6.53 -0.22
N ILE A 269 3.24 5.41 0.06
CA ILE A 269 1.91 5.10 -0.47
C ILE A 269 0.86 6.10 0.03
N ALA A 270 0.88 6.46 1.32
CA ALA A 270 -0.03 7.45 1.88
C ALA A 270 0.09 8.81 1.17
N LEU A 271 1.34 9.24 0.94
CA LEU A 271 1.62 10.49 0.23
C LEU A 271 1.29 10.40 -1.28
N ILE A 272 1.45 9.23 -1.92
CA ILE A 272 0.98 9.02 -3.30
C ILE A 272 -0.53 9.25 -3.39
N VAL A 273 -1.33 8.61 -2.53
CA VAL A 273 -2.79 8.80 -2.54
C VAL A 273 -3.17 10.26 -2.25
N ALA A 274 -2.47 10.91 -1.32
CA ALA A 274 -2.65 12.34 -1.04
C ALA A 274 -2.33 13.21 -2.26
N ALA A 275 -1.20 12.98 -2.94
CA ALA A 275 -0.79 13.72 -4.12
C ALA A 275 -1.79 13.54 -5.27
N MET A 276 -2.29 12.32 -5.50
CA MET A 276 -3.32 12.05 -6.51
C MET A 276 -4.61 12.81 -6.23
N LEU A 277 -5.08 12.82 -4.98
CA LEU A 277 -6.27 13.57 -4.57
C LEU A 277 -6.09 15.07 -4.80
N LEU A 278 -4.93 15.61 -4.41
CA LEU A 278 -4.59 17.02 -4.61
C LEU A 278 -4.49 17.41 -6.10
N ALA A 279 -3.91 16.53 -6.93
CA ALA A 279 -3.84 16.73 -8.37
C ALA A 279 -5.23 16.69 -9.03
N PHE A 280 -6.09 15.76 -8.63
CA PHE A 280 -7.47 15.70 -9.07
C PHE A 280 -8.22 17.00 -8.72
N ASP A 281 -7.99 17.57 -7.53
CA ASP A 281 -8.53 18.86 -7.12
C ASP A 281 -7.84 20.07 -7.81
N GLY A 282 -6.83 19.84 -8.66
CA GLY A 282 -6.12 20.88 -9.43
C GLY A 282 -5.06 21.65 -8.64
N ARG A 283 -4.63 21.13 -7.49
CA ARG A 283 -3.63 21.77 -6.62
C ARG A 283 -2.21 21.43 -7.06
N PHE A 284 -1.77 22.03 -8.16
CA PHE A 284 -0.49 21.72 -8.83
C PHE A 284 0.71 21.70 -7.85
N TRP A 285 0.99 22.83 -7.16
CA TRP A 285 2.20 22.93 -6.33
C TRP A 285 2.18 22.02 -5.11
N ILE A 286 1.02 21.88 -4.47
CA ILE A 286 0.90 21.04 -3.27
C ILE A 286 0.94 19.57 -3.66
N SER A 287 0.35 19.17 -4.79
CA SER A 287 0.47 17.79 -5.27
C SER A 287 1.91 17.44 -5.68
N SER A 288 2.62 18.38 -6.35
CA SER A 288 4.03 18.19 -6.72
C SER A 288 4.94 18.13 -5.49
N LEU A 289 4.69 18.93 -4.45
CA LEU A 289 5.42 18.85 -3.18
C LEU A 289 5.12 17.54 -2.45
N THR A 290 3.87 17.08 -2.47
CA THR A 290 3.48 15.85 -1.78
C THR A 290 4.10 14.61 -2.43
N ILE A 291 4.17 14.56 -3.78
CA ILE A 291 4.83 13.45 -4.46
C ILE A 291 6.36 13.52 -4.31
N ALA A 292 6.94 14.70 -4.24
CA ALA A 292 8.35 14.91 -3.92
C ALA A 292 8.68 14.40 -2.49
N ALA A 293 7.81 14.69 -1.53
CA ALA A 293 7.93 14.14 -0.17
C ALA A 293 7.79 12.60 -0.16
N ALA A 294 6.87 12.05 -0.96
CA ALA A 294 6.75 10.59 -1.11
C ALA A 294 8.06 9.97 -1.64
N ALA A 295 8.69 10.60 -2.64
CA ALA A 295 10.00 10.20 -3.16
C ALA A 295 11.10 10.30 -2.10
N GLY A 296 10.99 11.28 -1.18
CA GLY A 296 11.87 11.40 -0.02
C GLY A 296 11.79 10.21 0.95
N TYR A 297 10.72 9.43 0.92
CA TYR A 297 10.63 8.13 1.60
C TYR A 297 11.08 6.97 0.69
N LYS A 298 10.55 6.93 -0.53
CA LYS A 298 10.92 5.90 -1.50
C LYS A 298 10.82 6.46 -2.92
N GLN A 299 11.93 6.47 -3.64
CA GLN A 299 12.05 7.12 -4.96
C GLN A 299 11.06 6.56 -6.00
N THR A 300 10.65 5.29 -5.84
CA THR A 300 9.62 4.67 -6.70
C THR A 300 8.26 5.38 -6.66
N ALA A 301 8.01 6.23 -5.65
CA ALA A 301 6.81 7.06 -5.59
C ALA A 301 6.69 8.01 -6.81
N LEU A 302 7.80 8.39 -7.44
CA LEU A 302 7.79 9.22 -8.65
C LEU A 302 7.05 8.57 -9.83
N LEU A 303 6.86 7.24 -9.82
CA LEU A 303 6.00 6.57 -10.80
C LEU A 303 4.57 7.12 -10.81
N ALA A 304 4.10 7.66 -9.70
CA ALA A 304 2.74 8.23 -9.63
C ALA A 304 2.61 9.60 -10.31
N MET A 305 3.72 10.25 -10.73
CA MET A 305 3.65 11.50 -11.49
C MET A 305 2.83 11.34 -12.79
N VAL A 306 2.77 10.14 -13.37
CA VAL A 306 1.95 9.87 -14.55
C VAL A 306 0.48 10.16 -14.31
N ALA A 307 -0.05 9.78 -13.14
CA ALA A 307 -1.44 10.07 -12.79
C ALA A 307 -1.66 11.55 -12.48
N LEU A 308 -0.70 12.20 -11.77
CA LEU A 308 -0.78 13.63 -11.47
C LEU A 308 -0.86 14.45 -12.77
N ALA A 309 0.03 14.15 -13.72
CA ALA A 309 0.03 14.81 -15.03
C ALA A 309 -1.32 14.62 -15.76
N GLY A 310 -1.85 13.38 -15.76
CA GLY A 310 -3.12 13.06 -16.38
C GLY A 310 -4.29 13.83 -15.76
N TYR A 311 -4.42 13.85 -14.43
CA TYR A 311 -5.49 14.59 -13.74
C TYR A 311 -5.41 16.10 -13.99
N LEU A 312 -4.23 16.68 -13.88
CA LEU A 312 -4.02 18.11 -14.08
C LEU A 312 -4.26 18.54 -15.53
N ALA A 313 -3.85 17.72 -16.51
CA ALA A 313 -4.09 17.97 -17.91
C ALA A 313 -5.60 17.88 -18.26
N ARG A 314 -6.31 16.85 -17.79
CA ARG A 314 -7.78 16.74 -17.96
C ARG A 314 -8.49 17.94 -17.34
N ARG A 315 -8.09 18.34 -16.14
CA ARG A 315 -8.66 19.53 -15.50
C ARG A 315 -8.44 20.81 -16.30
N ALA A 316 -7.28 20.98 -16.94
CA ALA A 316 -6.99 22.14 -17.79
C ALA A 316 -7.93 22.18 -19.01
N VAL A 317 -8.21 21.02 -19.64
CA VAL A 317 -9.18 20.91 -20.74
C VAL A 317 -10.58 21.32 -20.29
N VAL A 318 -11.05 20.76 -19.16
CA VAL A 318 -12.38 21.05 -18.61
C VAL A 318 -12.50 22.55 -18.25
N ALA A 319 -11.48 23.13 -17.60
CA ALA A 319 -11.48 24.54 -17.25
C ALA A 319 -11.54 25.45 -18.48
N ARG A 320 -10.84 25.10 -19.56
CA ARG A 320 -10.84 25.83 -20.82
C ARG A 320 -12.22 25.79 -21.49
N ARG A 321 -12.87 24.61 -21.57
CA ARG A 321 -14.21 24.46 -22.11
C ARG A 321 -15.24 25.29 -21.35
N ILE A 322 -15.18 25.30 -20.01
CA ILE A 322 -16.04 26.14 -19.18
C ILE A 322 -15.83 27.62 -19.55
N HIS A 323 -14.58 28.03 -19.77
CA HIS A 323 -14.27 29.43 -20.14
C HIS A 323 -14.74 29.80 -21.55
N GLU A 324 -14.60 28.91 -22.53
CA GLU A 324 -15.05 29.10 -23.92
C GLU A 324 -16.58 29.26 -24.00
N ILE A 325 -17.32 28.46 -23.24
CA ILE A 325 -18.79 28.55 -23.16
C ILE A 325 -19.24 29.79 -22.35
N SER A 326 -18.42 30.26 -21.41
CA SER A 326 -18.68 31.41 -20.53
C SER A 326 -18.62 32.78 -21.24
N GLY A 327 -18.41 32.81 -22.58
CA GLY A 327 -18.80 33.98 -23.40
C GLY A 327 -20.32 34.26 -23.34
N GLY A 328 -21.16 33.28 -22.89
CA GLY A 328 -22.47 33.38 -22.25
C GLY A 328 -22.42 32.59 -20.94
N THR A 329 -23.06 33.01 -19.87
CA THR A 329 -23.07 32.30 -18.56
C THR A 329 -23.63 30.88 -18.73
N PRO A 330 -22.82 29.81 -18.63
CA PRO A 330 -23.31 28.44 -18.77
C PRO A 330 -24.33 28.14 -17.65
N SER A 331 -25.39 27.44 -17.99
CA SER A 331 -26.37 26.94 -17.02
C SER A 331 -25.69 26.06 -15.95
N CYS A 332 -26.32 25.88 -14.82
CA CYS A 332 -25.80 25.01 -13.76
C CYS A 332 -25.66 23.55 -14.26
N GLU A 333 -26.57 23.10 -15.14
CA GLU A 333 -26.54 21.76 -15.74
C GLU A 333 -25.38 21.59 -16.72
N GLU A 334 -25.12 22.58 -17.57
CA GLU A 334 -23.98 22.56 -18.50
C GLU A 334 -22.64 22.52 -17.75
N ARG A 335 -22.50 23.32 -16.68
CA ARG A 335 -21.30 23.26 -15.81
C ARG A 335 -21.13 21.89 -15.21
N THR A 336 -22.18 21.29 -14.68
CA THR A 336 -22.14 19.96 -14.07
C THR A 336 -21.77 18.88 -15.09
N ALA A 337 -22.32 18.95 -16.31
CA ALA A 337 -21.99 18.02 -17.38
C ALA A 337 -20.51 18.14 -17.81
N ILE A 338 -19.99 19.36 -17.97
CA ILE A 338 -18.58 19.59 -18.33
C ILE A 338 -17.66 19.18 -17.17
N GLU A 339 -18.05 19.40 -15.92
CA GLU A 339 -17.29 18.96 -14.76
C GLU A 339 -17.22 17.43 -14.65
N ALA A 340 -18.22 16.72 -15.14
CA ALA A 340 -18.21 15.25 -15.23
C ALA A 340 -17.09 14.72 -16.14
N ASP A 341 -16.67 15.50 -17.15
CA ASP A 341 -15.56 15.15 -18.05
C ASP A 341 -14.18 15.07 -17.35
N ARG A 342 -14.09 15.48 -16.08
CA ARG A 342 -12.90 15.25 -15.24
C ARG A 342 -12.68 13.77 -14.95
N HIS A 343 -13.77 13.00 -14.91
CA HIS A 343 -13.69 11.56 -14.63
C HIS A 343 -13.18 10.83 -15.87
N GLU A 344 -12.38 9.81 -15.62
CA GLU A 344 -11.94 8.93 -16.71
C GLU A 344 -13.04 7.93 -17.07
N PRO A 345 -13.16 7.53 -18.36
CA PRO A 345 -14.15 6.55 -18.76
C PRO A 345 -13.95 5.21 -18.04
N THR A 346 -15.03 4.60 -17.56
CA THR A 346 -14.99 3.32 -16.83
C THR A 346 -15.07 2.08 -17.74
N GLY A 347 -15.39 2.25 -19.04
CA GLY A 347 -15.52 1.16 -20.03
C GLY A 347 -14.18 0.59 -20.52
N PRO A 348 -14.18 -0.40 -21.42
CA PRO A 348 -12.97 -1.00 -21.98
C PRO A 348 -12.12 0.05 -22.73
N VAL A 349 -10.79 -0.12 -22.68
CA VAL A 349 -9.83 0.84 -23.29
C VAL A 349 -9.92 0.86 -24.82
N ARG A 350 -10.25 -0.30 -25.44
CA ARG A 350 -10.44 -0.39 -26.91
C ARG A 350 -11.87 -0.05 -27.27
N GLY A 351 -12.05 0.87 -28.22
CA GLY A 351 -13.37 1.26 -28.73
C GLY A 351 -14.15 2.22 -27.82
N ALA A 352 -13.49 2.87 -26.85
CA ALA A 352 -14.12 3.94 -26.09
C ALA A 352 -14.57 5.05 -27.05
N PRO A 353 -15.82 5.56 -26.90
CA PRO A 353 -16.25 6.74 -27.62
C PRO A 353 -15.31 7.92 -27.34
N HIS A 354 -15.37 8.94 -28.20
CA HIS A 354 -14.59 10.16 -28.04
C HIS A 354 -14.69 10.64 -26.58
N ASP A 355 -13.54 10.64 -25.87
CA ASP A 355 -13.46 11.11 -24.48
C ASP A 355 -13.24 12.63 -24.51
N PRO A 356 -14.28 13.42 -24.24
CA PRO A 356 -14.19 14.87 -24.35
C PRO A 356 -13.29 15.51 -23.30
N GLY A 357 -13.00 14.82 -22.21
CA GLY A 357 -12.07 15.26 -21.17
C GLY A 357 -10.61 14.92 -21.42
N ALA A 358 -10.31 14.09 -22.45
CA ALA A 358 -8.93 13.73 -22.76
C ALA A 358 -8.14 14.93 -23.32
N PRO A 359 -6.94 15.25 -22.75
CA PRO A 359 -6.10 16.31 -23.27
C PRO A 359 -5.49 15.93 -24.63
N GLY A 360 -5.23 16.94 -25.47
CA GLY A 360 -4.38 16.76 -26.64
C GLY A 360 -2.95 16.40 -26.23
N MET A 361 -2.24 15.67 -27.09
CA MET A 361 -0.88 15.17 -26.78
C MET A 361 0.09 16.31 -26.39
N VAL A 362 0.07 17.41 -27.12
CA VAL A 362 0.97 18.55 -26.83
C VAL A 362 0.65 19.19 -25.48
N GLU A 363 -0.63 19.36 -25.16
CA GLU A 363 -1.06 19.89 -23.87
C GLU A 363 -0.68 18.95 -22.73
N TYR A 364 -0.92 17.65 -22.90
CA TYR A 364 -0.52 16.65 -21.92
C TYR A 364 1.01 16.68 -21.67
N ILE A 365 1.82 16.71 -22.72
CA ILE A 365 3.29 16.76 -22.60
C ILE A 365 3.73 18.01 -21.84
N ARG A 366 3.14 19.18 -22.11
CA ARG A 366 3.45 20.43 -21.39
C ARG A 366 3.15 20.27 -19.89
N VAL A 367 1.98 19.74 -19.54
CA VAL A 367 1.61 19.52 -18.14
C VAL A 367 2.49 18.46 -17.48
N ALA A 368 2.77 17.36 -18.17
CA ALA A 368 3.65 16.30 -17.70
C ALA A 368 5.08 16.81 -17.44
N ALA A 369 5.63 17.62 -18.35
CA ALA A 369 6.91 18.25 -18.17
C ALA A 369 6.91 19.22 -16.96
N ALA A 370 5.87 20.03 -16.80
CA ALA A 370 5.73 20.94 -15.67
C ALA A 370 5.63 20.17 -14.32
N VAL A 371 4.81 19.10 -14.25
CA VAL A 371 4.70 18.23 -13.06
C VAL A 371 6.05 17.55 -12.78
N GLY A 372 6.71 17.00 -13.79
CA GLY A 372 8.01 16.35 -13.65
C GLY A 372 9.07 17.32 -13.12
N THR A 373 9.23 18.48 -13.75
CA THR A 373 10.22 19.50 -13.33
C THR A 373 9.92 20.00 -11.92
N ALA A 374 8.67 20.31 -11.60
CA ALA A 374 8.29 20.79 -10.26
C ALA A 374 8.53 19.70 -9.20
N SER A 375 8.12 18.46 -9.46
CA SER A 375 8.26 17.35 -8.49
C SER A 375 9.72 16.97 -8.26
N ILE A 376 10.51 16.90 -9.33
CA ILE A 376 11.95 16.58 -9.24
C ILE A 376 12.70 17.75 -8.58
N GLY A 377 12.41 18.99 -8.94
CA GLY A 377 13.01 20.17 -8.31
C GLY A 377 12.68 20.28 -6.82
N LEU A 378 11.43 19.99 -6.44
CA LEU A 378 11.03 19.97 -5.03
C LEU A 378 11.66 18.78 -4.27
N PHE A 379 11.83 17.61 -4.92
CA PHE A 379 12.55 16.49 -4.31
C PHE A 379 14.04 16.82 -4.14
N ALA A 380 14.65 17.49 -5.10
CA ALA A 380 16.01 18.00 -4.96
C ALA A 380 16.13 19.01 -3.79
N LEU A 381 15.17 19.90 -3.65
CA LEU A 381 15.12 20.82 -2.52
C LEU A 381 14.97 20.09 -1.18
N ILE A 382 14.09 19.08 -1.09
CA ILE A 382 13.94 18.24 0.09
C ILE A 382 15.27 17.53 0.41
N THR A 383 15.94 16.98 -0.59
CA THR A 383 17.26 16.34 -0.43
C THR A 383 18.28 17.32 0.16
N PHE A 384 18.34 18.52 -0.39
CA PHE A 384 19.22 19.58 0.10
C PHE A 384 18.92 19.98 1.56
N VAL A 385 17.64 20.24 1.88
CA VAL A 385 17.20 20.62 3.24
C VAL A 385 17.45 19.51 4.27
N CYS A 386 17.30 18.25 3.87
CA CYS A 386 17.62 17.13 4.76
C CYS A 386 19.12 17.03 5.08
N GLY A 387 20.01 17.61 4.29
CA GLY A 387 21.45 17.68 4.59
C GLY A 387 22.18 16.32 4.64
N LEU A 388 21.66 15.30 3.93
CA LEU A 388 22.25 13.95 3.87
C LEU A 388 23.02 13.70 2.57
N GLY A 389 23.16 14.73 1.72
CA GLY A 389 23.83 14.60 0.43
C GLY A 389 22.97 13.89 -0.64
N TRP A 390 23.64 13.56 -1.76
CA TRP A 390 23.01 12.98 -2.95
C TRP A 390 23.27 11.49 -3.13
N GLY A 391 23.90 10.84 -2.16
CA GLY A 391 24.31 9.43 -2.24
C GLY A 391 23.16 8.45 -2.46
N TRP A 392 21.89 8.87 -2.20
CA TRP A 392 20.73 8.07 -2.57
C TRP A 392 20.65 7.74 -4.06
N VAL A 393 21.28 8.53 -4.93
CA VAL A 393 21.34 8.26 -6.39
C VAL A 393 22.15 7.00 -6.66
N GLU A 394 23.30 6.85 -6.02
CA GLU A 394 24.13 5.65 -6.11
C GLU A 394 23.46 4.44 -5.45
N SER A 395 22.77 4.69 -4.33
CA SER A 395 22.04 3.65 -3.59
C SER A 395 20.86 3.05 -4.37
N LEU A 396 20.40 3.65 -5.48
CA LEU A 396 19.42 3.03 -6.40
C LEU A 396 19.93 1.70 -7.00
N SER A 397 21.25 1.49 -7.04
CA SER A 397 21.86 0.25 -7.50
C SER A 397 21.87 -0.86 -6.44
N VAL A 398 21.74 -0.52 -5.14
CA VAL A 398 21.82 -1.48 -4.03
C VAL A 398 20.82 -2.65 -4.17
N PRO A 399 19.55 -2.44 -4.54
CA PRO A 399 18.63 -3.55 -4.76
C PRO A 399 19.07 -4.50 -5.89
N LEU A 400 19.86 -4.04 -6.86
CA LEU A 400 20.32 -4.88 -7.99
C LEU A 400 21.29 -5.98 -7.53
N MET A 401 21.95 -5.83 -6.38
CA MET A 401 22.84 -6.84 -5.82
C MET A 401 22.06 -8.05 -5.25
N ALA A 402 20.83 -7.86 -4.85
CA ALA A 402 20.01 -8.93 -4.31
C ALA A 402 19.46 -9.86 -5.40
N ARG A 403 19.29 -11.15 -5.07
CA ARG A 403 18.58 -12.13 -5.92
C ARG A 403 17.20 -12.35 -5.37
N SER A 404 16.20 -12.10 -6.18
CA SER A 404 14.80 -12.29 -5.79
C SER A 404 14.14 -13.36 -6.65
N ILE A 405 13.60 -14.36 -5.97
CA ILE A 405 12.82 -15.44 -6.57
C ILE A 405 11.40 -15.01 -6.99
N LEU A 406 10.96 -13.85 -6.54
CA LEU A 406 9.70 -13.25 -6.99
C LEU A 406 9.88 -12.39 -8.26
N SER A 407 11.13 -12.16 -8.70
CA SER A 407 11.43 -11.43 -9.93
C SER A 407 11.46 -12.38 -11.13
N PRO A 408 10.57 -12.23 -12.13
CA PRO A 408 10.56 -13.09 -13.32
C PRO A 408 11.90 -13.03 -14.09
N SER A 409 12.48 -11.83 -14.24
CA SER A 409 13.77 -11.67 -14.95
C SER A 409 14.91 -12.37 -14.21
N THR A 410 14.96 -12.28 -12.89
CA THR A 410 15.98 -12.96 -12.07
C THR A 410 15.79 -14.48 -12.09
N VAL A 411 14.57 -14.98 -12.04
CA VAL A 411 14.28 -16.43 -12.11
C VAL A 411 14.72 -17.01 -13.45
N VAL A 412 14.31 -16.39 -14.56
CA VAL A 412 14.68 -16.84 -15.92
C VAL A 412 16.20 -16.82 -16.10
N GLY A 413 16.85 -15.74 -15.67
CA GLY A 413 18.31 -15.62 -15.77
C GLY A 413 19.05 -16.62 -14.87
N SER A 414 18.54 -16.88 -13.65
CA SER A 414 19.14 -17.86 -12.75
C SER A 414 19.01 -19.31 -13.27
N VAL A 415 17.91 -19.65 -13.93
CA VAL A 415 17.78 -20.94 -14.63
C VAL A 415 18.85 -21.06 -15.74
N GLY A 416 19.01 -20.01 -16.55
CA GLY A 416 20.08 -19.97 -17.56
C GLY A 416 21.49 -20.12 -16.94
N GLN A 417 21.74 -19.45 -15.83
CA GLN A 417 23.00 -19.56 -15.08
C GLN A 417 23.28 -20.99 -14.61
N ILE A 418 22.26 -21.66 -14.03
CA ILE A 418 22.38 -23.06 -13.56
C ILE A 418 22.67 -24.00 -14.73
N ILE A 419 22.02 -23.80 -15.88
CA ILE A 419 22.26 -24.61 -17.09
C ILE A 419 23.72 -24.43 -17.57
N MET A 420 24.22 -23.19 -17.65
CA MET A 420 25.58 -22.90 -18.08
C MET A 420 26.64 -23.52 -17.16
N LEU A 421 26.41 -23.44 -15.82
CA LEU A 421 27.28 -24.11 -14.84
C LEU A 421 27.23 -25.62 -14.99
N GLY A 422 26.05 -26.20 -15.22
CA GLY A 422 25.89 -27.64 -15.46
C GLY A 422 26.57 -28.12 -16.75
N LEU A 423 26.75 -27.24 -17.73
CA LEU A 423 27.51 -27.52 -18.97
C LEU A 423 29.03 -27.28 -18.83
N GLY A 424 29.52 -26.94 -17.62
CA GLY A 424 30.94 -26.76 -17.34
C GLY A 424 31.47 -25.36 -17.68
N SER A 425 30.59 -24.36 -17.88
CA SER A 425 31.03 -22.99 -18.13
C SER A 425 31.67 -22.36 -16.90
N SER A 426 32.58 -21.39 -17.08
CA SER A 426 33.12 -20.59 -15.97
C SER A 426 32.00 -19.81 -15.25
N ALA A 427 32.25 -19.44 -13.99
CA ALA A 427 31.29 -18.64 -13.21
C ALA A 427 30.96 -17.29 -13.88
N GLU A 428 31.94 -16.67 -14.51
CA GLU A 428 31.81 -15.43 -15.26
C GLU A 428 30.88 -15.61 -16.49
N THR A 429 31.14 -16.64 -17.32
CA THR A 429 30.29 -16.94 -18.48
C THR A 429 28.88 -17.31 -18.07
N ALA A 430 28.73 -18.06 -16.96
CA ALA A 430 27.44 -18.45 -16.43
C ALA A 430 26.64 -17.26 -15.86
N GLN A 431 27.25 -16.12 -15.54
CA GLN A 431 26.57 -14.90 -15.11
C GLN A 431 25.83 -14.20 -16.28
N ILE A 432 26.27 -14.37 -17.51
CA ILE A 432 25.72 -13.69 -18.70
C ILE A 432 24.19 -13.86 -18.85
N PRO A 433 23.60 -15.07 -18.75
CA PRO A 433 22.16 -15.22 -18.85
C PRO A 433 21.38 -14.41 -17.78
N LEU A 434 21.91 -14.31 -16.56
CA LEU A 434 21.26 -13.54 -15.48
C LEU A 434 21.28 -12.04 -15.79
N ASP A 435 22.43 -11.51 -16.19
CA ASP A 435 22.58 -10.08 -16.50
C ASP A 435 21.77 -9.71 -17.75
N THR A 436 21.76 -10.58 -18.78
CA THR A 436 20.94 -10.40 -19.98
C THR A 436 19.45 -10.39 -19.65
N ALA A 437 18.96 -11.35 -18.87
CA ALA A 437 17.54 -11.41 -18.51
C ALA A 437 17.10 -10.18 -17.69
N ARG A 438 17.95 -9.70 -16.77
CA ARG A 438 17.71 -8.47 -16.01
C ARG A 438 17.72 -7.22 -16.90
N ALA A 439 18.66 -7.12 -17.82
CA ALA A 439 18.73 -6.03 -18.78
C ALA A 439 17.50 -5.99 -19.70
N CYS A 440 17.06 -7.15 -20.20
CA CYS A 440 15.80 -7.27 -20.95
C CYS A 440 14.58 -6.84 -20.10
N GLY A 441 14.51 -7.26 -18.83
CA GLY A 441 13.47 -6.82 -17.90
C GLY A 441 13.43 -5.30 -17.74
N MET A 442 14.59 -4.67 -17.54
CA MET A 442 14.69 -3.21 -17.44
C MET A 442 14.31 -2.49 -18.75
N ALA A 443 14.68 -3.03 -19.90
CA ALA A 443 14.28 -2.47 -21.20
C ALA A 443 12.76 -2.55 -21.40
N ILE A 444 12.13 -3.69 -21.09
CA ILE A 444 10.68 -3.86 -21.13
C ILE A 444 9.99 -2.89 -20.16
N MET A 445 10.56 -2.71 -18.97
CA MET A 445 10.07 -1.76 -17.98
C MET A 445 10.09 -0.33 -18.52
N ALA A 446 11.21 0.10 -19.11
CA ALA A 446 11.35 1.44 -19.69
C ALA A 446 10.31 1.68 -20.81
N ILE A 447 10.17 0.74 -21.74
CA ILE A 447 9.18 0.81 -22.82
C ILE A 447 7.76 0.87 -22.24
N GLY A 448 7.45 0.02 -21.26
CA GLY A 448 6.14 -0.02 -20.62
C GLY A 448 5.82 1.28 -19.86
N LEU A 449 6.79 1.87 -19.16
CA LEU A 449 6.62 3.16 -18.48
C LEU A 449 6.44 4.32 -19.48
N ILE A 450 7.16 4.32 -20.60
CA ILE A 450 6.94 5.28 -21.68
C ILE A 450 5.52 5.13 -22.24
N TRP A 451 5.08 3.90 -22.50
CA TRP A 451 3.72 3.63 -22.96
C TRP A 451 2.67 4.09 -21.95
N THR A 452 2.83 3.80 -20.65
CA THR A 452 1.90 4.28 -19.62
C THR A 452 1.84 5.79 -19.56
N THR A 453 2.98 6.46 -19.71
CA THR A 453 3.09 7.91 -19.66
C THR A 453 2.44 8.57 -20.88
N LEU A 454 2.77 8.13 -22.08
CA LEU A 454 2.36 8.83 -23.31
C LEU A 454 0.99 8.40 -23.83
N TRP A 455 0.59 7.16 -23.58
CA TRP A 455 -0.66 6.63 -24.15
C TRP A 455 -1.77 6.46 -23.10
N LEU A 456 -1.45 5.90 -21.93
CA LEU A 456 -2.46 5.56 -20.94
C LEU A 456 -2.82 6.75 -20.04
N ALA A 457 -1.85 7.50 -19.55
CA ALA A 457 -2.08 8.57 -18.58
C ALA A 457 -2.96 9.73 -19.08
N PRO A 458 -2.86 10.21 -20.34
CA PRO A 458 -3.78 11.25 -20.81
C PRO A 458 -5.23 10.76 -20.88
N ARG A 459 -5.46 9.45 -21.10
CA ARG A 459 -6.78 8.83 -21.24
C ARG A 459 -7.33 8.32 -19.91
N ARG A 460 -6.47 7.66 -19.12
CA ARG A 460 -6.84 6.95 -17.88
C ARG A 460 -5.79 7.15 -16.80
N PRO A 461 -5.75 8.31 -16.16
CA PRO A 461 -4.77 8.64 -15.14
C PRO A 461 -4.68 7.61 -14.00
N THR A 462 -5.83 7.19 -13.45
CA THR A 462 -5.87 6.21 -12.35
C THR A 462 -5.32 4.85 -12.77
N LEU A 463 -5.71 4.37 -13.96
CA LEU A 463 -5.22 3.10 -14.47
C LEU A 463 -3.73 3.16 -14.82
N SER A 464 -3.24 4.33 -15.26
CA SER A 464 -1.84 4.50 -15.64
C SER A 464 -0.89 4.31 -14.46
N VAL A 465 -1.21 4.82 -13.29
CA VAL A 465 -0.37 4.62 -12.10
C VAL A 465 -0.39 3.16 -11.64
N VAL A 466 -1.52 2.48 -11.69
CA VAL A 466 -1.60 1.03 -11.40
C VAL A 466 -0.72 0.26 -12.37
N ALA A 467 -0.83 0.55 -13.68
CA ALA A 467 -0.02 -0.09 -14.71
C ALA A 467 1.48 0.18 -14.52
N ALA A 468 1.86 1.43 -14.18
CA ALA A 468 3.25 1.78 -13.92
C ALA A 468 3.86 0.96 -12.77
N PHE A 469 3.14 0.81 -11.65
CA PHE A 469 3.60 -0.03 -10.53
C PHE A 469 3.59 -1.53 -10.87
N VAL A 470 2.61 -2.02 -11.63
CA VAL A 470 2.58 -3.42 -12.12
C VAL A 470 3.79 -3.70 -13.00
N ILE A 471 4.09 -2.81 -13.97
CA ILE A 471 5.25 -2.93 -14.86
C ILE A 471 6.55 -2.89 -14.06
N PHE A 472 6.67 -1.95 -13.12
CA PHE A 472 7.83 -1.84 -12.24
C PHE A 472 8.10 -3.13 -11.48
N VAL A 473 7.06 -3.74 -10.87
CA VAL A 473 7.21 -4.98 -10.12
C VAL A 473 7.45 -6.18 -11.04
N ALA A 474 6.71 -6.30 -12.14
CA ALA A 474 6.82 -7.45 -13.05
C ALA A 474 8.15 -7.52 -13.79
N CYS A 475 8.76 -6.36 -14.09
CA CYS A 475 10.00 -6.25 -14.87
C CYS A 475 11.23 -5.96 -14.01
N GLY A 476 11.05 -5.63 -12.72
CA GLY A 476 12.14 -5.32 -11.80
C GLY A 476 13.07 -6.52 -11.56
N SER A 477 14.36 -6.25 -11.37
CA SER A 477 15.37 -7.27 -11.09
C SER A 477 15.24 -7.85 -9.69
N VAL A 478 14.67 -7.09 -8.75
CA VAL A 478 14.43 -7.50 -7.37
C VAL A 478 13.00 -7.18 -7.02
N VAL A 479 12.29 -8.17 -6.51
CA VAL A 479 10.89 -8.06 -6.09
C VAL A 479 10.71 -8.73 -4.73
N HIS A 480 10.21 -7.96 -3.79
CA HIS A 480 9.74 -8.47 -2.50
C HIS A 480 8.22 -8.46 -2.46
N ALA A 481 7.62 -9.27 -1.58
CA ALA A 481 6.15 -9.36 -1.48
C ALA A 481 5.49 -7.99 -1.21
N TRP A 482 6.13 -7.13 -0.44
CA TRP A 482 5.62 -5.78 -0.13
C TRP A 482 5.72 -4.79 -1.30
N TYR A 483 6.50 -5.06 -2.36
CA TYR A 483 6.52 -4.22 -3.57
C TYR A 483 5.18 -4.25 -4.33
N MET A 484 4.35 -5.26 -4.10
CA MET A 484 2.99 -5.34 -4.65
C MET A 484 1.98 -4.46 -3.90
N ILE A 485 2.31 -3.93 -2.72
CA ILE A 485 1.35 -3.17 -1.91
C ILE A 485 0.86 -1.89 -2.58
N PRO A 486 1.72 -1.05 -3.20
CA PRO A 486 1.23 0.10 -3.97
C PRO A 486 0.22 -0.31 -5.05
N VAL A 487 0.47 -1.45 -5.73
CA VAL A 487 -0.47 -1.98 -6.74
C VAL A 487 -1.83 -2.26 -6.11
N PHE A 488 -1.88 -2.93 -4.96
CA PHE A 488 -3.16 -3.28 -4.32
C PHE A 488 -3.92 -2.05 -3.81
N VAL A 489 -3.23 -1.09 -3.21
CA VAL A 489 -3.86 0.16 -2.74
C VAL A 489 -4.44 0.93 -3.92
N LEU A 490 -3.67 1.12 -4.99
CA LEU A 490 -4.06 1.90 -6.15
C LEU A 490 -5.09 1.17 -7.03
N LEU A 491 -5.04 -0.17 -7.07
CA LEU A 491 -6.04 -0.99 -7.76
C LEU A 491 -7.45 -0.76 -7.20
N GLY A 492 -7.58 -0.45 -5.91
CA GLY A 492 -8.84 -0.07 -5.28
C GLY A 492 -9.50 1.18 -5.88
N LEU A 493 -8.77 1.95 -6.67
CA LEU A 493 -9.24 3.16 -7.36
C LEU A 493 -9.72 2.89 -8.80
N VAL A 494 -9.72 1.64 -9.25
CA VAL A 494 -10.09 1.24 -10.61
C VAL A 494 -11.36 0.38 -10.55
N PRO A 495 -12.25 0.43 -11.57
CA PRO A 495 -13.41 -0.44 -11.61
C PRO A 495 -13.05 -1.93 -11.53
N PHE A 496 -13.74 -2.67 -10.67
CA PHE A 496 -13.51 -4.10 -10.45
C PHE A 496 -14.47 -4.96 -11.27
N SER A 497 -13.91 -5.90 -12.03
CA SER A 497 -14.65 -7.02 -12.63
C SER A 497 -14.54 -8.26 -11.73
N GLU A 498 -15.42 -9.24 -11.92
CA GLU A 498 -15.32 -10.55 -11.26
C GLU A 498 -13.97 -11.24 -11.50
N ARG A 499 -13.40 -11.05 -12.69
CA ARG A 499 -12.05 -11.53 -13.01
C ARG A 499 -10.99 -10.81 -12.19
N THR A 500 -11.09 -9.50 -12.02
CA THR A 500 -10.17 -8.69 -11.20
C THR A 500 -10.20 -9.15 -9.74
N TYR A 501 -11.39 -9.34 -9.16
CA TYR A 501 -11.53 -9.91 -7.81
C TYR A 501 -10.82 -11.26 -7.68
N THR A 502 -11.04 -12.15 -8.63
CA THR A 502 -10.47 -13.50 -8.61
C THR A 502 -8.95 -13.49 -8.72
N VAL A 503 -8.40 -12.69 -9.63
CA VAL A 503 -6.95 -12.56 -9.81
C VAL A 503 -6.31 -11.93 -8.57
N ALA A 504 -6.84 -10.81 -8.08
CA ALA A 504 -6.34 -10.15 -6.88
C ALA A 504 -6.33 -11.09 -5.66
N MET A 505 -7.43 -11.82 -5.47
CA MET A 505 -7.57 -12.79 -4.38
C MET A 505 -6.51 -13.89 -4.44
N TRP A 506 -6.24 -14.45 -5.64
CA TRP A 506 -5.21 -15.46 -5.81
C TRP A 506 -3.80 -14.91 -5.61
N VAL A 507 -3.49 -13.74 -6.14
CA VAL A 507 -2.17 -13.13 -5.97
C VAL A 507 -1.89 -12.85 -4.49
N ILE A 508 -2.84 -12.26 -3.78
CA ILE A 508 -2.72 -11.95 -2.35
C ILE A 508 -2.61 -13.24 -1.53
N ALA A 509 -3.41 -14.27 -1.83
CA ALA A 509 -3.35 -15.53 -1.13
C ALA A 509 -1.99 -16.23 -1.32
N VAL A 510 -1.47 -16.27 -2.54
CA VAL A 510 -0.16 -16.88 -2.85
C VAL A 510 0.97 -16.12 -2.15
N LEU A 511 0.97 -14.78 -2.22
CA LEU A 511 1.99 -13.98 -1.55
C LEU A 511 1.88 -14.05 -0.02
N GLY A 512 0.67 -14.14 0.54
CA GLY A 512 0.46 -14.32 1.98
C GLY A 512 0.96 -15.68 2.47
N VAL A 513 0.68 -16.75 1.72
CA VAL A 513 1.20 -18.10 2.01
C VAL A 513 2.73 -18.10 1.87
N TYR A 514 3.27 -17.49 0.81
CA TYR A 514 4.71 -17.33 0.63
C TYR A 514 5.35 -16.63 1.84
N ALA A 515 4.83 -15.46 2.24
CA ALA A 515 5.38 -14.72 3.37
C ALA A 515 5.35 -15.53 4.68
N ALA A 516 4.27 -16.27 4.92
CA ALA A 516 4.14 -17.11 6.12
C ALA A 516 5.14 -18.28 6.13
N PHE A 517 5.35 -18.95 5.00
CA PHE A 517 6.35 -20.02 4.90
C PHE A 517 7.77 -19.48 4.96
N ASP A 518 8.06 -18.33 4.34
CA ASP A 518 9.37 -17.69 4.39
C ASP A 518 9.75 -17.33 5.83
N SER A 519 8.83 -16.74 6.56
CA SER A 519 8.99 -16.45 7.99
C SER A 519 9.13 -17.70 8.87
N ALA A 520 8.42 -18.78 8.53
CA ALA A 520 8.39 -20.00 9.35
C ALA A 520 9.58 -20.93 9.07
N LEU A 521 10.07 -21.00 7.84
CA LEU A 521 11.07 -21.98 7.40
C LEU A 521 12.47 -21.37 7.22
N GLY A 522 12.57 -20.07 6.98
CA GLY A 522 13.85 -19.39 6.77
C GLY A 522 14.65 -19.89 5.56
N ASN A 523 14.00 -20.59 4.60
CA ASN A 523 14.64 -21.17 3.41
C ASN A 523 13.79 -20.89 2.16
N GLY A 524 14.26 -19.93 1.36
CA GLY A 524 13.51 -19.43 0.20
C GLY A 524 13.16 -20.51 -0.84
N SER A 525 14.03 -21.50 -1.07
CA SER A 525 13.78 -22.56 -2.07
C SER A 525 12.66 -23.51 -1.62
N ILE A 526 12.69 -23.92 -0.36
CA ILE A 526 11.63 -24.76 0.24
C ILE A 526 10.33 -23.97 0.29
N THR A 527 10.39 -22.69 0.67
CA THR A 527 9.24 -21.77 0.72
C THR A 527 8.52 -21.72 -0.63
N ILE A 528 9.25 -21.58 -1.74
CA ILE A 528 8.64 -21.58 -3.08
C ILE A 528 7.99 -22.93 -3.38
N ALA A 529 8.71 -24.02 -3.22
CA ALA A 529 8.18 -25.34 -3.53
C ALA A 529 6.86 -25.60 -2.78
N VAL A 530 6.84 -25.33 -1.47
CA VAL A 530 5.64 -25.49 -0.64
C VAL A 530 4.53 -24.52 -1.06
N THR A 531 4.86 -23.26 -1.38
CA THR A 531 3.87 -22.26 -1.83
C THR A 531 3.24 -22.67 -3.15
N LEU A 532 4.04 -23.13 -4.11
CA LEU A 532 3.53 -23.61 -5.42
C LEU A 532 2.65 -24.84 -5.26
N VAL A 533 3.04 -25.80 -4.42
CA VAL A 533 2.23 -26.98 -4.11
C VAL A 533 0.93 -26.57 -3.43
N ALA A 534 0.96 -25.69 -2.43
CA ALA A 534 -0.23 -25.20 -1.77
C ALA A 534 -1.17 -24.46 -2.75
N ALA A 535 -0.63 -23.59 -3.59
CA ALA A 535 -1.41 -22.88 -4.62
C ALA A 535 -2.04 -23.85 -5.62
N LEU A 536 -1.30 -24.87 -6.07
CA LEU A 536 -1.82 -25.90 -6.97
C LEU A 536 -2.95 -26.71 -6.32
N VAL A 537 -2.77 -27.16 -5.09
CA VAL A 537 -3.79 -27.92 -4.31
C VAL A 537 -5.05 -27.07 -4.14
N LEU A 538 -4.92 -25.80 -3.76
CA LEU A 538 -6.05 -24.89 -3.63
C LEU A 538 -6.78 -24.69 -4.97
N ARG A 539 -6.03 -24.53 -6.07
CA ARG A 539 -6.60 -24.39 -7.41
C ARG A 539 -7.32 -25.67 -7.87
N MET A 540 -6.75 -26.85 -7.60
CA MET A 540 -7.38 -28.13 -7.93
C MET A 540 -8.67 -28.34 -7.13
N ARG A 541 -8.68 -27.96 -5.84
CA ARG A 541 -9.91 -27.97 -5.01
C ARG A 541 -10.96 -27.00 -5.51
N ALA A 542 -10.56 -25.77 -5.86
CA ALA A 542 -11.48 -24.77 -6.40
C ALA A 542 -12.12 -25.20 -7.74
N ARG A 543 -11.44 -26.04 -8.52
CA ARG A 543 -11.94 -26.62 -9.77
C ARG A 543 -12.70 -27.93 -9.59
N GLY A 544 -12.85 -28.43 -8.35
CA GLY A 544 -13.52 -29.70 -8.06
C GLY A 544 -12.74 -30.96 -8.44
N VAL A 545 -11.48 -30.81 -8.87
CA VAL A 545 -10.59 -31.94 -9.23
C VAL A 545 -10.17 -32.73 -7.98
N LEU A 546 -9.99 -32.06 -6.84
CA LEU A 546 -9.74 -32.70 -5.54
C LEU A 546 -10.99 -32.56 -4.67
N PRO A 547 -11.73 -33.63 -4.42
CA PRO A 547 -12.93 -33.57 -3.59
C PRO A 547 -12.58 -33.26 -2.13
N LEU A 548 -13.44 -32.45 -1.48
CA LEU A 548 -13.36 -32.27 -0.02
C LEU A 548 -13.55 -33.62 0.68
N PRO A 549 -12.87 -33.87 1.81
CA PRO A 549 -13.10 -35.05 2.65
C PRO A 549 -14.59 -35.20 2.97
N ALA A 550 -15.09 -36.45 2.97
CA ALA A 550 -16.52 -36.72 3.09
C ALA A 550 -17.16 -36.15 4.37
N ASN A 551 -16.42 -36.15 5.48
CA ASN A 551 -16.80 -35.56 6.75
C ASN A 551 -16.96 -34.02 6.70
N LEU A 552 -16.14 -33.32 5.92
CA LEU A 552 -16.21 -31.88 5.75
C LEU A 552 -17.36 -31.47 4.78
N ARG A 553 -17.60 -32.30 3.74
CA ARG A 553 -18.78 -32.13 2.85
C ARG A 553 -20.09 -32.28 3.61
N ALA A 554 -20.18 -33.30 4.48
CA ALA A 554 -21.37 -33.55 5.29
C ALA A 554 -21.66 -32.39 6.26
N ARG A 555 -20.63 -31.83 6.90
CA ARG A 555 -20.77 -30.65 7.78
C ARG A 555 -21.20 -29.39 7.03
N LEU A 556 -20.62 -29.13 5.87
CA LEU A 556 -21.00 -27.97 5.04
C LEU A 556 -22.42 -28.13 4.45
N ALA A 557 -22.79 -29.35 4.03
CA ALA A 557 -24.15 -29.63 3.56
C ALA A 557 -25.20 -29.55 4.68
N GLY A 558 -24.84 -29.95 5.91
CA GLY A 558 -25.71 -29.82 7.10
C GLY A 558 -25.96 -28.36 7.47
N GLN A 559 -24.94 -27.50 7.42
CA GLN A 559 -25.09 -26.07 7.68
C GLN A 559 -26.00 -25.37 6.64
N HIS A 560 -25.95 -25.77 5.37
CA HIS A 560 -26.85 -25.25 4.35
C HIS A 560 -28.32 -25.69 4.55
N ARG A 561 -28.55 -26.90 5.06
CA ARG A 561 -29.93 -27.37 5.40
C ARG A 561 -30.52 -26.63 6.59
N HIS A 562 -29.74 -26.37 7.65
CA HIS A 562 -30.21 -25.61 8.79
C HIS A 562 -30.53 -24.15 8.42
N ALA A 563 -29.70 -23.50 7.60
CA ALA A 563 -29.96 -22.14 7.14
C ALA A 563 -31.23 -22.03 6.27
N HIS A 564 -31.53 -23.04 5.46
CA HIS A 564 -32.78 -23.09 4.66
C HIS A 564 -34.03 -23.38 5.51
N ILE A 565 -33.92 -24.18 6.57
CA ILE A 565 -35.05 -24.49 7.47
C ILE A 565 -35.40 -23.25 8.33
N GLU A 566 -34.41 -22.53 8.84
CA GLU A 566 -34.64 -21.27 9.57
C GLU A 566 -35.21 -20.15 8.69
N GLN A 567 -34.88 -20.13 7.39
CA GLN A 567 -35.42 -19.15 6.47
C GLN A 567 -36.87 -19.42 6.09
N ASN A 568 -37.28 -20.70 5.99
CA ASN A 568 -38.66 -21.08 5.74
C ASN A 568 -39.58 -20.98 6.98
N GLN A 569 -39.03 -21.06 8.20
CA GLN A 569 -39.80 -20.82 9.44
C GLN A 569 -40.04 -19.35 9.75
N LYS A 570 -39.36 -18.41 9.09
CA LYS A 570 -39.56 -16.96 9.23
C LYS A 570 -40.48 -16.34 8.17
N VAL A 571 -40.97 -17.11 7.23
CA VAL A 571 -41.86 -16.68 6.12
C VAL A 571 -43.25 -17.33 6.20
N GLY A 572 -43.48 -18.24 7.12
CA GLY A 572 -44.78 -18.74 7.56
C GLY A 572 -45.09 -18.16 8.93
#